data_28a75836bdca8173db6ad884d4d55f8d
#
_entry.id   28a75836bdca8173db6ad884d4d55f8d
#
_cell.length_a   1.000
_cell.length_b   1.000
_cell.length_c   1.000
_cell.angle_alpha   90.00
_cell.angle_beta   90.00
_cell.angle_gamma   90.00
#
_symmetry.space_group_name_H-M   'P 1'
#
loop_
_entity.id
_entity.type
_entity.pdbx_description
1 polymer ?
#
loop_
_entity_poly.entity_id
_entity_poly.type
_entity_poly.pdbx_seq_one_letter_code
_entity_poly.pdbx_strand_id
1 'polypeptide(L)'
;KLSAEAEREHIDECLHSLTTSLGERPTGWAGQDYGESASTPQLLAQAGIRHVVDWPNDDEPYYLNTEPRIVSVPNQSEWDDAQLFAVRKVDSWRYPEIITSAFEQLHDEGGRMLGMGIHPWIFGQAHRVKYLEEAVRGIANQSGTWMASTAEIAQAYEQGQ
;
A
#
# COMPACT_ATOMS: atom_id res chain seq x y z
N LYS A 1 -5.87 5.67 -23.41
CA LYS A 1 -4.74 6.05 -22.52
C LYS A 1 -4.55 7.55 -22.65
N LEU A 2 -4.33 8.24 -21.54
CA LEU A 2 -3.99 9.66 -21.51
C LEU A 2 -2.58 9.86 -22.13
N SER A 3 -2.33 11.05 -22.67
CA SER A 3 -0.95 11.49 -22.93
C SER A 3 -0.27 11.82 -21.62
N ALA A 4 1.06 11.81 -21.55
CA ALA A 4 1.79 12.18 -20.33
C ALA A 4 1.46 13.60 -19.84
N GLU A 5 1.13 14.52 -20.74
CA GLU A 5 0.72 15.88 -20.42
C GLU A 5 -0.66 15.92 -19.76
N ALA A 6 -1.65 15.22 -20.32
CA ALA A 6 -2.98 15.11 -19.73
C ALA A 6 -2.96 14.34 -18.39
N GLU A 7 -2.07 13.37 -18.25
CA GLU A 7 -1.88 12.64 -17.00
C GLU A 7 -1.27 13.54 -15.92
N ARG A 8 -0.30 14.38 -16.27
CA ARG A 8 0.27 15.40 -15.37
C ARG A 8 -0.81 16.36 -14.86
N GLU A 9 -1.60 16.91 -15.77
CA GLU A 9 -2.69 17.83 -15.41
C GLU A 9 -3.66 17.15 -14.42
N HIS A 10 -4.01 15.89 -14.67
CA HIS A 10 -4.89 15.13 -13.79
C HIS A 10 -4.29 14.87 -12.41
N ILE A 11 -3.00 14.55 -12.33
CA ILE A 11 -2.26 14.41 -11.06
C ILE A 11 -2.28 15.73 -10.29
N ASP A 12 -1.98 16.85 -10.95
CA ASP A 12 -1.94 18.16 -10.33
C ASP A 12 -3.32 18.60 -9.80
N GLU A 13 -4.39 18.35 -10.56
CA GLU A 13 -5.77 18.60 -10.14
C GLU A 13 -6.15 17.76 -8.91
N CYS A 14 -5.80 16.48 -8.92
CA CYS A 14 -6.03 15.58 -7.80
C CYS A 14 -5.31 16.07 -6.53
N LEU A 15 -4.02 16.36 -6.64
CA LEU A 15 -3.22 16.84 -5.52
C LEU A 15 -3.71 18.20 -4.99
N HIS A 16 -4.15 19.10 -5.88
CA HIS A 16 -4.75 20.37 -5.50
C HIS A 16 -6.04 20.16 -4.69
N SER A 17 -6.93 19.32 -5.18
CA SER A 17 -8.21 19.00 -4.52
C SER A 17 -8.00 18.38 -3.16
N LEU A 18 -7.09 17.42 -3.05
CA LEU A 18 -6.75 16.78 -1.79
C LEU A 18 -6.10 17.77 -0.81
N THR A 19 -5.16 18.58 -1.27
CA THR A 19 -4.52 19.63 -0.44
C THR A 19 -5.55 20.60 0.13
N THR A 20 -6.50 21.03 -0.71
CA THR A 20 -7.57 21.95 -0.30
C THR A 20 -8.48 21.30 0.75
N SER A 21 -8.80 20.02 0.58
CA SER A 21 -9.74 19.31 1.46
C SER A 21 -9.11 18.88 2.79
N LEU A 22 -7.83 18.49 2.76
CA LEU A 22 -7.11 17.95 3.93
C LEU A 22 -6.36 19.04 4.71
N GLY A 23 -6.08 20.19 4.10
CA GLY A 23 -5.27 21.25 4.68
C GLY A 23 -3.76 21.04 4.56
N GLU A 24 -3.33 19.88 4.04
CA GLU A 24 -1.92 19.54 3.79
C GLU A 24 -1.77 18.80 2.48
N ARG A 25 -0.60 18.91 1.86
CA ARG A 25 -0.31 18.24 0.59
C ARG A 25 0.03 16.76 0.83
N PRO A 26 -0.62 15.82 0.14
CA PRO A 26 -0.25 14.42 0.19
C PRO A 26 1.20 14.20 -0.27
N THR A 27 1.90 13.29 0.40
CA THR A 27 3.27 12.87 0.06
C THR A 27 3.33 11.44 -0.47
N GLY A 28 2.24 10.69 -0.35
CA GLY A 28 2.07 9.32 -0.85
C GLY A 28 1.00 9.26 -1.92
N TRP A 29 1.11 8.26 -2.78
CA TRP A 29 0.16 8.00 -3.87
C TRP A 29 -0.21 6.54 -3.92
N ALA A 30 -1.50 6.29 -4.14
CA ALA A 30 -2.05 5.00 -4.56
C ALA A 30 -2.92 5.25 -5.79
N GLY A 31 -2.58 4.64 -6.91
CA GLY A 31 -3.38 4.71 -8.12
C GLY A 31 -4.69 3.94 -7.95
N GLN A 32 -5.79 4.45 -8.47
CA GLN A 32 -7.04 3.71 -8.45
C GLN A 32 -6.87 2.39 -9.22
N ASP A 33 -7.23 1.28 -8.61
CA ASP A 33 -7.10 -0.07 -9.17
C ASP A 33 -5.68 -0.39 -9.68
N TYR A 34 -4.65 0.17 -9.02
CA TYR A 34 -3.24 0.08 -9.45
C TYR A 34 -3.02 0.62 -10.87
N GLY A 35 -3.88 1.55 -11.30
CA GLY A 35 -3.91 2.09 -12.66
C GLY A 35 -2.83 3.13 -12.89
N GLU A 36 -1.67 2.68 -13.33
CA GLU A 36 -0.55 3.54 -13.71
C GLU A 36 -0.13 3.36 -15.18
N SER A 37 0.45 4.41 -15.73
CA SER A 37 1.15 4.38 -17.01
C SER A 37 2.65 4.24 -16.78
N ALA A 38 3.40 4.01 -17.84
CA ALA A 38 4.88 4.02 -17.76
C ALA A 38 5.45 5.40 -17.36
N SER A 39 4.66 6.47 -17.48
CA SER A 39 5.07 7.84 -17.13
C SER A 39 4.67 8.22 -15.70
N THR A 40 3.68 7.57 -15.11
CA THR A 40 3.12 7.92 -13.81
C THR A 40 4.18 8.08 -12.72
N PRO A 41 5.13 7.14 -12.50
CA PRO A 41 6.11 7.28 -11.44
C PRO A 41 6.95 8.56 -11.58
N GLN A 42 7.40 8.88 -12.80
CA GLN A 42 8.19 10.09 -13.05
C GLN A 42 7.36 11.37 -12.87
N LEU A 43 6.09 11.35 -13.27
CA LEU A 43 5.18 12.49 -13.09
C LEU A 43 4.89 12.74 -11.60
N LEU A 44 4.67 11.69 -10.83
CA LEU A 44 4.47 11.75 -9.37
C LEU A 44 5.72 12.31 -8.65
N ALA A 45 6.90 11.83 -9.03
CA ALA A 45 8.17 12.34 -8.51
C ALA A 45 8.32 13.85 -8.74
N GLN A 46 8.03 14.32 -9.96
CA GLN A 46 8.06 15.74 -10.33
C GLN A 46 6.98 16.56 -9.62
N ALA A 47 5.84 15.95 -9.30
CA ALA A 47 4.77 16.57 -8.51
C ALA A 47 5.07 16.62 -7.00
N GLY A 48 6.19 16.05 -6.53
CA GLY A 48 6.62 16.08 -5.14
C GLY A 48 6.08 14.93 -4.28
N ILE A 49 5.55 13.88 -4.90
CA ILE A 49 5.24 12.63 -4.22
C ILE A 49 6.55 11.95 -3.81
N ARG A 50 6.60 11.39 -2.60
CA ARG A 50 7.78 10.76 -2.03
C ARG A 50 7.71 9.25 -2.03
N HIS A 51 6.50 8.68 -1.99
CA HIS A 51 6.31 7.23 -2.04
C HIS A 51 5.03 6.84 -2.79
N VAL A 52 5.05 5.65 -3.34
CA VAL A 52 3.89 5.01 -4.00
C VAL A 52 3.69 3.61 -3.44
N VAL A 53 2.47 3.07 -3.56
CA VAL A 53 2.12 1.73 -3.05
C VAL A 53 1.66 0.76 -4.14
N ASP A 54 1.77 1.14 -5.41
CA ASP A 54 1.15 0.42 -6.53
C ASP A 54 2.02 -0.70 -7.14
N TRP A 55 3.30 -0.81 -6.73
CA TRP A 55 4.27 -1.72 -7.33
C TRP A 55 4.75 -2.79 -6.35
N PRO A 56 4.04 -3.95 -6.25
CA PRO A 56 4.36 -5.00 -5.28
C PRO A 56 5.45 -5.96 -5.83
N ASN A 57 6.61 -5.43 -6.15
CA ASN A 57 7.69 -6.23 -6.75
C ASN A 57 8.61 -6.89 -5.72
N ASP A 58 8.49 -6.53 -4.44
CA ASP A 58 9.32 -7.05 -3.36
C ASP A 58 8.55 -7.05 -2.03
N ASP A 59 9.10 -7.68 -1.01
CA ASP A 59 8.64 -7.63 0.38
C ASP A 59 9.37 -6.55 1.20
N GLU A 60 10.21 -5.76 0.55
CA GLU A 60 10.93 -4.61 1.10
C GLU A 60 10.61 -3.36 0.30
N PRO A 61 10.68 -2.16 0.92
CA PRO A 61 10.68 -0.92 0.16
C PRO A 61 11.87 -0.84 -0.80
N TYR A 62 11.71 -0.18 -1.92
CA TYR A 62 12.78 0.04 -2.89
C TYR A 62 12.60 1.36 -3.63
N TYR A 63 13.68 1.89 -4.22
CA TYR A 63 13.58 3.08 -5.05
C TYR A 63 13.12 2.75 -6.47
N LEU A 64 12.16 3.52 -6.98
CA LEU A 64 11.84 3.55 -8.39
C LEU A 64 12.92 4.35 -9.16
N ASN A 65 13.08 4.02 -10.43
CA ASN A 65 14.02 4.70 -11.32
C ASN A 65 13.43 6.04 -11.83
N THR A 66 13.32 7.00 -10.92
CA THR A 66 12.78 8.35 -11.15
C THR A 66 13.77 9.43 -10.70
N GLU A 67 13.57 10.68 -11.16
CA GLU A 67 14.33 11.84 -10.72
C GLU A 67 13.35 13.00 -10.38
N PRO A 68 13.25 13.44 -9.10
CA PRO A 68 13.86 12.83 -7.92
C PRO A 68 13.41 11.39 -7.67
N ARG A 69 14.19 10.61 -6.92
CA ARG A 69 13.80 9.24 -6.55
C ARG A 69 12.59 9.25 -5.64
N ILE A 70 11.69 8.29 -5.86
CA ILE A 70 10.57 7.99 -4.97
C ILE A 70 10.65 6.55 -4.48
N VAL A 71 10.15 6.32 -3.27
CA VAL A 71 10.13 4.99 -2.66
C VAL A 71 8.86 4.24 -3.09
N SER A 72 8.99 3.00 -3.55
CA SER A 72 7.88 2.07 -3.59
C SER A 72 7.77 1.40 -2.22
N VAL A 73 6.60 1.47 -1.64
CA VAL A 73 6.22 0.73 -0.42
C VAL A 73 5.24 -0.33 -0.88
N PRO A 74 5.68 -1.58 -1.10
CA PRO A 74 4.87 -2.59 -1.76
C PRO A 74 3.58 -2.91 -1.02
N ASN A 75 2.45 -2.91 -1.75
CA ASN A 75 1.16 -3.40 -1.27
C ASN A 75 0.89 -4.74 -1.94
N GLN A 76 1.11 -5.82 -1.19
CA GLN A 76 1.02 -7.17 -1.75
C GLN A 76 -0.45 -7.55 -2.01
N SER A 77 -0.78 -7.80 -3.27
CA SER A 77 -2.12 -8.21 -3.69
C SER A 77 -2.52 -9.63 -3.23
N GLU A 78 -1.56 -10.40 -2.73
CA GLU A 78 -1.79 -11.79 -2.34
C GLU A 78 -2.81 -11.93 -1.21
N TRP A 79 -2.85 -10.98 -0.29
CA TRP A 79 -3.77 -10.92 0.85
C TRP A 79 -4.67 -9.67 0.87
N ASP A 80 -4.76 -8.98 -0.25
CA ASP A 80 -5.80 -7.97 -0.50
C ASP A 80 -7.19 -8.63 -0.42
N ASP A 81 -8.11 -8.03 0.33
CA ASP A 81 -9.42 -8.65 0.59
C ASP A 81 -10.30 -8.77 -0.67
N ALA A 82 -10.19 -7.84 -1.61
CA ALA A 82 -10.91 -7.93 -2.88
C ALA A 82 -10.33 -9.07 -3.74
N GLN A 83 -9.01 -9.22 -3.79
CA GLN A 83 -8.37 -10.33 -4.49
C GLN A 83 -8.74 -11.67 -3.87
N LEU A 84 -8.67 -11.80 -2.55
CA LEU A 84 -8.99 -13.05 -1.87
C LEU A 84 -10.47 -13.42 -2.01
N PHE A 85 -11.38 -12.50 -1.72
CA PHE A 85 -12.80 -12.86 -1.60
C PHE A 85 -13.57 -12.70 -2.91
N ALA A 86 -13.31 -11.65 -3.69
CA ALA A 86 -14.05 -11.42 -4.93
C ALA A 86 -13.44 -12.15 -6.13
N VAL A 87 -12.13 -12.24 -6.23
CA VAL A 87 -11.44 -12.89 -7.37
C VAL A 87 -11.16 -14.36 -7.09
N ARG A 88 -10.41 -14.68 -6.03
CA ARG A 88 -9.98 -16.04 -5.70
C ARG A 88 -11.03 -16.87 -4.96
N LYS A 89 -12.16 -16.27 -4.55
CA LYS A 89 -13.30 -16.94 -3.87
C LYS A 89 -12.89 -17.66 -2.58
N VAL A 90 -11.91 -17.13 -1.86
CA VAL A 90 -11.51 -17.65 -0.56
C VAL A 90 -12.58 -17.31 0.47
N ASP A 91 -12.89 -18.23 1.37
CA ASP A 91 -13.81 -17.98 2.48
C ASP A 91 -13.19 -17.01 3.47
N SER A 92 -13.95 -16.00 3.90
CA SER A 92 -13.46 -14.91 4.78
C SER A 92 -12.96 -15.39 6.15
N TRP A 93 -13.46 -16.54 6.64
CA TRP A 93 -12.99 -17.13 7.90
C TRP A 93 -11.55 -17.65 7.84
N ARG A 94 -10.99 -17.83 6.63
CA ARG A 94 -9.59 -18.24 6.43
C ARG A 94 -8.61 -17.07 6.47
N TYR A 95 -9.10 -15.84 6.47
CA TYR A 95 -8.25 -14.65 6.43
C TYR A 95 -7.24 -14.59 7.58
N PRO A 96 -7.60 -14.86 8.86
CA PRO A 96 -6.62 -14.88 9.96
C PRO A 96 -5.49 -15.87 9.73
N GLU A 97 -5.79 -17.07 9.24
CA GLU A 97 -4.81 -18.11 8.93
C GLU A 97 -3.82 -17.64 7.86
N ILE A 98 -4.33 -17.05 6.77
CA ILE A 98 -3.52 -16.55 5.65
C ILE A 98 -2.58 -15.45 6.13
N ILE A 99 -3.10 -14.46 6.85
CA ILE A 99 -2.31 -13.34 7.35
C ILE A 99 -1.26 -13.80 8.37
N THR A 100 -1.63 -14.69 9.28
CA THR A 100 -0.68 -15.21 10.26
C THR A 100 0.45 -15.99 9.59
N SER A 101 0.14 -16.87 8.63
CA SER A 101 1.16 -17.64 7.90
C SER A 101 2.09 -16.73 7.10
N ALA A 102 1.55 -15.70 6.43
CA ALA A 102 2.37 -14.72 5.72
C ALA A 102 3.28 -13.94 6.68
N PHE A 103 2.71 -13.47 7.79
CA PHE A 103 3.45 -12.74 8.81
C PHE A 103 4.59 -13.57 9.41
N GLU A 104 4.34 -14.82 9.80
CA GLU A 104 5.34 -15.71 10.38
C GLU A 104 6.54 -15.89 9.45
N GLN A 105 6.28 -16.11 8.15
CA GLN A 105 7.35 -16.27 7.18
C GLN A 105 8.17 -14.98 7.02
N LEU A 106 7.50 -13.83 6.84
CA LEU A 106 8.17 -12.53 6.67
C LEU A 106 8.92 -12.10 7.93
N HIS A 107 8.38 -12.43 9.12
CA HIS A 107 9.00 -12.15 10.39
C HIS A 107 10.29 -12.99 10.61
N ASP A 108 10.25 -14.26 10.23
CA ASP A 108 11.43 -15.16 10.34
C ASP A 108 12.56 -14.73 9.39
N GLU A 109 12.23 -14.20 8.21
CA GLU A 109 13.20 -13.63 7.29
C GLU A 109 13.83 -12.33 7.82
N GLY A 110 13.05 -11.54 8.57
CA GLY A 110 13.46 -10.27 9.14
C GLY A 110 13.58 -9.13 8.10
N GLY A 111 13.30 -7.91 8.52
CA GLY A 111 13.39 -6.73 7.65
C GLY A 111 12.32 -6.66 6.54
N ARG A 112 11.33 -7.52 6.60
CA ARG A 112 10.25 -7.58 5.62
C ARG A 112 9.03 -6.76 6.04
N MET A 113 8.14 -6.48 5.10
CA MET A 113 6.88 -5.79 5.36
C MET A 113 5.68 -6.62 4.94
N LEU A 114 4.58 -6.46 5.65
CA LEU A 114 3.27 -6.99 5.33
C LEU A 114 2.31 -5.83 5.04
N GLY A 115 2.04 -5.56 3.76
CA GLY A 115 1.06 -4.58 3.33
C GLY A 115 -0.31 -5.22 3.12
N MET A 116 -1.35 -4.70 3.75
CA MET A 116 -2.72 -5.27 3.69
C MET A 116 -3.66 -4.28 3.00
N GLY A 117 -4.15 -4.64 1.82
CA GLY A 117 -5.25 -3.92 1.14
C GLY A 117 -6.60 -4.27 1.77
N ILE A 118 -7.27 -3.28 2.36
CA ILE A 118 -8.56 -3.48 3.06
C ILE A 118 -9.62 -2.55 2.48
N HIS A 119 -10.74 -3.14 2.06
CA HIS A 119 -11.87 -2.40 1.53
C HIS A 119 -13.03 -2.37 2.56
N PRO A 120 -13.46 -1.19 3.02
CA PRO A 120 -14.55 -1.06 4.01
C PRO A 120 -15.85 -1.75 3.59
N TRP A 121 -16.19 -1.77 2.30
CA TRP A 121 -17.38 -2.46 1.80
C TRP A 121 -17.25 -3.98 1.78
N ILE A 122 -16.05 -4.53 1.96
CA ILE A 122 -15.79 -5.97 2.06
C ILE A 122 -15.71 -6.38 3.53
N PHE A 123 -14.72 -5.87 4.26
CA PHE A 123 -14.52 -6.23 5.66
C PHE A 123 -15.44 -5.52 6.64
N GLY A 124 -16.01 -4.37 6.29
CA GLY A 124 -17.01 -3.68 7.11
C GLY A 124 -18.34 -4.42 7.24
N GLN A 125 -18.51 -5.57 6.61
CA GLN A 125 -19.69 -6.42 6.74
C GLN A 125 -19.69 -7.15 8.09
N ALA A 126 -20.85 -7.16 8.78
CA ALA A 126 -21.00 -7.71 10.13
C ALA A 126 -20.50 -9.17 10.29
N HIS A 127 -20.59 -9.98 9.24
CA HIS A 127 -20.13 -11.37 9.25
C HIS A 127 -18.63 -11.54 8.96
N ARG A 128 -17.93 -10.47 8.55
CA ARG A 128 -16.52 -10.51 8.14
C ARG A 128 -15.60 -9.74 9.09
N VAL A 129 -16.02 -8.62 9.65
CA VAL A 129 -15.19 -7.71 10.45
C VAL A 129 -14.41 -8.41 11.57
N LYS A 130 -14.98 -9.43 12.18
CA LYS A 130 -14.33 -10.22 13.23
C LYS A 130 -13.06 -10.93 12.76
N TYR A 131 -12.99 -11.35 11.49
CA TYR A 131 -11.82 -12.03 10.95
C TYR A 131 -10.67 -11.06 10.66
N LEU A 132 -10.98 -9.82 10.25
CA LEU A 132 -9.98 -8.77 10.16
C LEU A 132 -9.42 -8.44 11.56
N GLU A 133 -10.30 -8.29 12.55
CA GLU A 133 -9.89 -8.03 13.92
C GLU A 133 -9.00 -9.13 14.48
N GLU A 134 -9.34 -10.40 14.24
CA GLU A 134 -8.55 -11.57 14.63
C GLU A 134 -7.17 -11.56 13.96
N ALA A 135 -7.12 -11.34 12.64
CA ALA A 135 -5.86 -11.25 11.89
C ALA A 135 -4.94 -10.15 12.44
N VAL A 136 -5.46 -8.92 12.57
CA VAL A 136 -4.68 -7.78 13.06
C VAL A 136 -4.20 -7.99 14.49
N ARG A 137 -5.05 -8.50 15.39
CA ARG A 137 -4.66 -8.82 16.79
C ARG A 137 -3.59 -9.90 16.86
N GLY A 138 -3.63 -10.88 15.95
CA GLY A 138 -2.64 -11.96 15.89
C GLY A 138 -1.24 -11.49 15.59
N ILE A 139 -1.08 -10.45 14.79
CA ILE A 139 0.23 -9.95 14.34
C ILE A 139 0.71 -8.70 15.09
N ALA A 140 -0.19 -7.80 15.48
CA ALA A 140 0.16 -6.48 16.03
C ALA A 140 0.95 -6.52 17.35
N ASN A 141 0.80 -7.58 18.14
CA ASN A 141 1.45 -7.75 19.45
C ASN A 141 2.70 -8.65 19.42
N GLN A 142 3.11 -9.10 18.23
CA GLN A 142 4.32 -9.91 18.12
C GLN A 142 5.58 -9.05 18.36
N SER A 143 6.53 -9.61 19.08
CA SER A 143 7.81 -8.92 19.33
C SER A 143 8.56 -8.70 18.00
N GLY A 144 9.17 -7.54 17.82
CA GLY A 144 9.85 -7.18 16.58
C GLY A 144 8.95 -6.67 15.48
N THR A 145 7.63 -6.55 15.72
CA THR A 145 6.69 -5.96 14.78
C THR A 145 6.61 -4.44 14.94
N TRP A 146 6.74 -3.73 13.86
CA TRP A 146 6.52 -2.30 13.79
C TRP A 146 5.25 -2.02 12.98
N MET A 147 4.20 -1.56 13.66
CA MET A 147 2.96 -1.10 13.03
C MET A 147 3.16 0.34 12.55
N ALA A 148 3.20 0.54 11.25
CA ALA A 148 3.55 1.81 10.65
C ALA A 148 2.63 2.18 9.47
N SER A 149 2.52 3.47 9.19
CA SER A 149 1.97 3.97 7.95
C SER A 149 2.98 3.85 6.81
N THR A 150 2.49 3.89 5.57
CA THR A 150 3.37 3.87 4.38
C THR A 150 4.34 5.05 4.35
N ALA A 151 3.93 6.20 4.88
CA ALA A 151 4.80 7.38 4.99
C ALA A 151 5.95 7.16 5.98
N GLU A 152 5.69 6.54 7.13
CA GLU A 152 6.73 6.20 8.12
C GLU A 152 7.70 5.16 7.58
N ILE A 153 7.19 4.14 6.87
CA ILE A 153 8.04 3.13 6.21
C ILE A 153 8.94 3.79 5.16
N ALA A 154 8.37 4.62 4.29
CA ALA A 154 9.15 5.33 3.28
C ALA A 154 10.23 6.23 3.90
N GLN A 155 9.89 6.95 4.97
CA GLN A 155 10.83 7.81 5.69
C GLN A 155 11.96 7.01 6.34
N ALA A 156 11.65 5.87 6.98
CA ALA A 156 12.66 5.01 7.58
C ALA A 156 13.61 4.45 6.52
N TYR A 157 13.06 4.03 5.38
CA TYR A 157 13.86 3.53 4.25
C TYR A 157 14.81 4.60 3.69
N GLU A 158 14.33 5.84 3.51
CA GLU A 158 15.17 6.97 3.06
C GLU A 158 16.30 7.29 4.05
N GLN A 159 16.09 7.05 5.34
CA GLN A 159 17.09 7.26 6.40
C GLN A 159 18.07 6.10 6.57
N GLY A 160 17.88 4.99 5.86
CA GLY A 160 18.72 3.80 5.91
C GLY A 160 18.51 2.94 7.16
N GLN A 161 17.30 2.95 7.68
CA GLN A 161 16.91 2.18 8.88
C GLN A 161 16.12 0.93 8.50
#